data_ff8c3d4ea60e10da872853651017d96c
#
_entry.id   ff8c3d4ea60e10da872853651017d96c
#
_cell.length_a   1.000
_cell.length_b   1.000
_cell.length_c   1.000
_cell.angle_alpha   90.00
_cell.angle_beta   90.00
_cell.angle_gamma   90.00
#
_symmetry.space_group_name_H-M   'P 1'
#
loop_
_entity.id
_entity.type
_entity.pdbx_description
1 polymer ?
#
loop_
_entity_poly.entity_id
_entity_poly.type
_entity_poly.pdbx_seq_one_letter_code
_entity_poly.pdbx_strand_id
1 'polypeptide(L)'
;MKKLVTALVGAVLLVLMWSGGGGTSYAADNQVRLFLNRTELLPEVPPRIVNDLTLVPVRIISEELGAEVSWNQEKQQVTIKRDGALLQLAINNPVASVNGAAFKLETAPILDSGNTLLPVRFVTENLGMDVQWDNLTRSVFLFDKSSSIPVSGGQTSEPPKAGASNPPPATATPSPAATPKPSPSASSSASIMPSATPSSKPSSTSMPTLPGSTAAPGATPGTSPSTGPDNVVSVIQSISFTDGHMTIKADRAVPQPVFTHLSNPSRLVIDLPGARLAQTVNGKAVGQVNELAISAEFSERIRFSQFQDQPPTVRIVVDLKQKIDYTLLEGRNPAELTIAMKGYTFLVVLDAGHGDGDPGAISKITGRKEKDFNLSMVLKIAKALENIPNLQVKLTRQDDTFVELNERADFANRLNADVFVSIHANSFNKDTVSGTETYYSRDESRALADILHSRTLPATGFNDRGVRKNDLRVTLRTVMPAVLCEIGYLSSPEEEAALFTEKLQLQTAEAIAAGIREYLQIP
;
A
#
# COMPACT_ATOMS: atom_id res chain seq x y z
N MET A 1 63.57 -1.11 28.58
CA MET A 1 62.89 -2.01 27.64
C MET A 1 61.72 -2.82 28.24
N LYS A 2 61.21 -2.51 29.44
CA LYS A 2 60.05 -3.22 30.07
C LYS A 2 58.75 -2.42 30.12
N LYS A 3 58.68 -1.23 29.51
CA LYS A 3 57.47 -0.38 29.49
C LYS A 3 56.81 -0.22 28.12
N LEU A 4 57.30 -0.87 27.08
CA LEU A 4 56.76 -0.79 25.72
C LEU A 4 55.96 -2.03 25.28
N VAL A 5 56.01 -3.11 26.08
CA VAL A 5 55.30 -4.37 25.72
C VAL A 5 53.90 -4.45 26.31
N THR A 6 53.60 -3.65 27.33
CA THR A 6 52.27 -3.65 28.02
C THR A 6 51.23 -2.80 27.29
N ALA A 7 51.61 -1.91 26.38
CA ALA A 7 50.68 -1.07 25.60
C ALA A 7 50.18 -1.74 24.30
N LEU A 8 50.85 -2.79 23.82
CA LEU A 8 50.41 -3.45 22.56
C LEU A 8 49.47 -4.63 22.80
N VAL A 9 49.35 -5.14 24.03
CA VAL A 9 48.42 -6.26 24.33
C VAL A 9 47.02 -5.71 24.71
N GLY A 10 46.93 -4.45 25.16
CA GLY A 10 45.65 -3.78 25.46
C GLY A 10 44.88 -3.34 24.20
N ALA A 11 45.57 -3.09 23.09
CA ALA A 11 44.95 -2.62 21.86
C ALA A 11 44.40 -3.77 20.97
N VAL A 12 44.90 -4.98 21.13
CA VAL A 12 44.44 -6.17 20.35
C VAL A 12 43.23 -6.84 21.00
N LEU A 13 43.01 -6.64 22.33
CA LEU A 13 41.82 -7.17 23.02
C LEU A 13 40.59 -6.27 22.92
N LEU A 14 40.71 -5.03 22.45
CA LEU A 14 39.59 -4.10 22.23
C LEU A 14 39.03 -4.16 20.81
N VAL A 15 39.70 -4.81 19.86
CA VAL A 15 39.24 -4.99 18.47
C VAL A 15 38.51 -6.33 18.28
N LEU A 16 38.60 -7.27 19.23
CA LEU A 16 37.95 -8.59 19.13
C LEU A 16 36.59 -8.69 19.87
N MET A 17 36.09 -7.61 20.46
CA MET A 17 34.78 -7.58 21.11
C MET A 17 33.68 -6.86 20.31
N TRP A 18 33.90 -6.49 19.05
CA TRP A 18 32.89 -5.83 18.22
C TRP A 18 32.55 -6.57 16.93
N SER A 19 32.76 -7.89 16.91
CA SER A 19 32.17 -8.79 15.92
C SER A 19 31.11 -9.71 16.55
N GLY A 20 30.39 -9.19 17.54
CA GLY A 20 29.13 -9.76 17.99
C GLY A 20 28.09 -9.39 16.96
N GLY A 21 27.62 -10.39 16.19
CA GLY A 21 26.56 -10.25 15.22
C GLY A 21 25.39 -9.52 15.82
N GLY A 22 25.08 -8.35 15.29
CA GLY A 22 23.82 -7.68 15.48
C GLY A 22 22.74 -8.54 14.83
N GLY A 23 22.29 -9.58 15.53
CA GLY A 23 20.97 -10.10 15.30
C GLY A 23 20.05 -8.91 15.51
N THR A 24 19.41 -8.42 14.46
CA THR A 24 18.26 -7.55 14.56
C THR A 24 17.25 -8.32 15.37
N SER A 25 17.25 -8.10 16.68
CA SER A 25 16.13 -8.44 17.54
C SER A 25 14.96 -7.68 16.92
N TYR A 26 14.10 -8.40 16.19
CA TYR A 26 12.77 -7.91 15.92
C TYR A 26 12.13 -7.71 17.29
N ALA A 27 12.20 -6.48 17.79
CA ALA A 27 11.36 -6.05 18.89
C ALA A 27 9.94 -6.42 18.43
N ALA A 28 9.33 -7.39 19.11
CA ALA A 28 7.94 -7.75 18.85
C ALA A 28 7.17 -6.43 18.90
N ASP A 29 6.62 -6.02 17.76
CA ASP A 29 5.81 -4.81 17.69
C ASP A 29 4.62 -5.04 18.60
N ASN A 30 4.69 -4.47 19.81
CA ASN A 30 3.66 -4.55 20.84
C ASN A 30 2.49 -3.61 20.54
N GLN A 31 2.51 -2.96 19.38
CA GLN A 31 1.50 -1.99 18.99
C GLN A 31 0.18 -2.69 18.65
N VAL A 32 -0.89 -2.25 19.29
CA VAL A 32 -2.25 -2.70 18.99
C VAL A 32 -2.71 -1.99 17.72
N ARG A 33 -3.26 -2.75 16.78
CA ARG A 33 -3.82 -2.23 15.52
C ARG A 33 -5.34 -2.17 15.59
N LEU A 34 -5.94 -1.29 14.82
CA LEU A 34 -7.37 -1.04 14.80
C LEU A 34 -7.91 -1.21 13.39
N PHE A 35 -8.99 -1.98 13.24
CA PHE A 35 -9.65 -2.22 11.95
C PHE A 35 -11.15 -1.93 12.07
N LEU A 36 -11.70 -1.22 11.07
CA LEU A 36 -13.13 -1.04 10.89
C LEU A 36 -13.57 -1.73 9.58
N ASN A 37 -14.50 -2.67 9.68
CA ASN A 37 -14.99 -3.42 8.51
C ASN A 37 -13.85 -3.94 7.61
N ARG A 38 -12.76 -4.43 8.23
CA ARG A 38 -11.51 -4.94 7.61
C ARG A 38 -10.57 -3.88 7.03
N THR A 39 -10.91 -2.60 7.05
CA THR A 39 -10.00 -1.50 6.69
C THR A 39 -9.18 -1.12 7.91
N GLU A 40 -7.87 -1.04 7.79
CA GLU A 40 -7.01 -0.58 8.88
C GLU A 40 -7.19 0.92 9.09
N LEU A 41 -7.43 1.31 10.36
CA LEU A 41 -7.42 2.69 10.79
C LEU A 41 -6.03 3.05 11.32
N LEU A 42 -5.50 4.18 10.88
CA LEU A 42 -4.16 4.67 11.26
C LEU A 42 -4.30 5.94 12.11
N PRO A 43 -4.61 5.81 13.42
CA PRO A 43 -4.72 6.97 14.30
C PRO A 43 -3.34 7.60 14.57
N GLU A 44 -3.30 8.93 14.79
CA GLU A 44 -2.08 9.65 15.19
C GLU A 44 -1.47 9.11 16.49
N VAL A 45 -2.31 8.68 17.43
CA VAL A 45 -1.90 8.01 18.67
C VAL A 45 -2.42 6.57 18.61
N PRO A 46 -1.53 5.56 18.70
CA PRO A 46 -1.94 4.18 18.59
C PRO A 46 -2.81 3.74 19.78
N PRO A 47 -3.68 2.73 19.60
CA PRO A 47 -4.39 2.10 20.72
C PRO A 47 -3.43 1.59 21.80
N ARG A 48 -3.86 1.64 23.06
CA ARG A 48 -3.08 1.16 24.21
C ARG A 48 -3.83 0.11 25.02
N ILE A 49 -3.09 -0.82 25.59
CA ILE A 49 -3.64 -1.76 26.56
C ILE A 49 -3.33 -1.21 27.95
N VAL A 50 -4.38 -0.97 28.74
CA VAL A 50 -4.29 -0.49 30.13
C VAL A 50 -5.17 -1.42 30.98
N ASN A 51 -4.60 -2.08 32.00
CA ASN A 51 -5.29 -3.05 32.84
C ASN A 51 -6.01 -4.14 32.02
N ASP A 52 -5.33 -4.71 31.04
CA ASP A 52 -5.85 -5.73 30.10
C ASP A 52 -7.02 -5.28 29.21
N LEU A 53 -7.32 -3.98 29.19
CA LEU A 53 -8.35 -3.39 28.34
C LEU A 53 -7.73 -2.52 27.28
N THR A 54 -8.29 -2.58 26.07
CA THR A 54 -7.83 -1.76 24.96
C THR A 54 -8.53 -0.40 24.96
N LEU A 55 -7.74 0.65 25.08
CA LEU A 55 -8.14 2.04 24.89
C LEU A 55 -7.77 2.49 23.48
N VAL A 56 -8.68 3.19 22.83
CA VAL A 56 -8.53 3.66 21.44
C VAL A 56 -8.79 5.16 21.33
N PRO A 57 -8.12 5.87 20.42
CA PRO A 57 -8.42 7.28 20.15
C PRO A 57 -9.86 7.42 19.63
N VAL A 58 -10.69 8.13 20.38
CA VAL A 58 -12.13 8.20 20.08
C VAL A 58 -12.43 8.85 18.73
N ARG A 59 -11.65 9.85 18.35
CA ARG A 59 -11.93 10.68 17.17
C ARG A 59 -11.98 9.86 15.89
N ILE A 60 -10.93 9.05 15.62
CA ILE A 60 -10.85 8.28 14.38
C ILE A 60 -12.03 7.30 14.23
N ILE A 61 -12.43 6.63 15.33
CA ILE A 61 -13.57 5.71 15.26
C ILE A 61 -14.86 6.47 15.02
N SER A 62 -15.06 7.60 15.72
CA SER A 62 -16.29 8.37 15.63
C SER A 62 -16.46 9.03 14.27
N GLU A 63 -15.37 9.55 13.68
CA GLU A 63 -15.38 10.15 12.34
C GLU A 63 -15.73 9.11 11.29
N GLU A 64 -15.09 7.95 11.33
CA GLU A 64 -15.37 6.84 10.39
C GLU A 64 -16.78 6.27 10.52
N LEU A 65 -17.39 6.38 11.69
CA LEU A 65 -18.78 5.99 11.95
C LEU A 65 -19.79 7.09 11.68
N GLY A 66 -19.35 8.29 11.28
CA GLY A 66 -20.23 9.45 11.09
C GLY A 66 -20.83 9.97 12.40
N ALA A 67 -20.18 9.72 13.55
CA ALA A 67 -20.63 10.24 14.84
C ALA A 67 -20.10 11.66 15.08
N GLU A 68 -20.93 12.50 15.70
CA GLU A 68 -20.52 13.83 16.14
C GLU A 68 -19.72 13.73 17.45
N VAL A 69 -18.50 14.25 17.49
CA VAL A 69 -17.64 14.28 18.69
C VAL A 69 -17.41 15.71 19.12
N SER A 70 -17.66 16.00 20.40
CA SER A 70 -17.37 17.30 21.00
C SER A 70 -16.59 17.15 22.30
N TRP A 71 -15.71 18.12 22.57
CA TRP A 71 -14.87 18.18 23.76
C TRP A 71 -15.26 19.36 24.64
N ASN A 72 -15.48 19.11 25.92
CA ASN A 72 -15.67 20.14 26.94
C ASN A 72 -14.40 20.27 27.79
N GLN A 73 -13.67 21.38 27.64
CA GLN A 73 -12.40 21.63 28.31
C GLN A 73 -12.55 21.79 29.83
N GLU A 74 -13.63 22.42 30.32
CA GLU A 74 -13.84 22.66 31.76
C GLU A 74 -14.11 21.36 32.52
N LYS A 75 -14.93 20.49 31.91
CA LYS A 75 -15.30 19.20 32.48
C LYS A 75 -14.34 18.07 32.10
N GLN A 76 -13.37 18.35 31.23
CA GLN A 76 -12.50 17.35 30.61
C GLN A 76 -13.30 16.12 30.10
N GLN A 77 -14.36 16.38 29.38
CA GLN A 77 -15.37 15.42 28.98
C GLN A 77 -15.52 15.38 27.46
N VAL A 78 -15.49 14.18 26.90
CA VAL A 78 -15.89 13.93 25.52
C VAL A 78 -17.38 13.57 25.47
N THR A 79 -18.07 14.11 24.47
CA THR A 79 -19.47 13.75 24.16
C THR A 79 -19.51 13.23 22.74
N ILE A 80 -20.12 12.05 22.56
CA ILE A 80 -20.26 11.37 21.25
C ILE A 80 -21.75 11.18 20.99
N LYS A 81 -22.21 11.55 19.78
CA LYS A 81 -23.59 11.39 19.34
C LYS A 81 -23.64 10.62 18.03
N ARG A 82 -24.46 9.57 17.96
CA ARG A 82 -24.76 8.82 16.76
C ARG A 82 -26.13 8.15 16.87
N ASP A 83 -26.96 8.25 15.84
CA ASP A 83 -28.22 7.49 15.72
C ASP A 83 -29.12 7.55 16.98
N GLY A 84 -29.15 8.70 17.67
CA GLY A 84 -29.91 8.90 18.91
C GLY A 84 -29.20 8.44 20.18
N ALA A 85 -28.03 7.82 20.10
CA ALA A 85 -27.17 7.52 21.24
C ALA A 85 -26.35 8.76 21.63
N LEU A 86 -26.32 9.08 22.94
CA LEU A 86 -25.55 10.17 23.53
C LEU A 86 -24.63 9.58 24.60
N LEU A 87 -23.33 9.51 24.32
CA LEU A 87 -22.32 9.03 25.25
C LEU A 87 -21.54 10.23 25.81
N GLN A 88 -21.31 10.23 27.12
CA GLN A 88 -20.49 11.24 27.80
C GLN A 88 -19.49 10.54 28.72
N LEU A 89 -18.20 10.83 28.53
CA LEU A 89 -17.10 10.21 29.26
C LEU A 89 -16.10 11.30 29.67
N ALA A 90 -15.73 11.34 30.93
CA ALA A 90 -14.74 12.31 31.44
C ALA A 90 -13.39 11.64 31.70
N ILE A 91 -12.30 12.37 31.49
CA ILE A 91 -10.94 11.89 31.73
C ILE A 91 -10.78 11.51 33.21
N ASN A 92 -10.11 10.38 33.45
CA ASN A 92 -9.85 9.82 34.80
C ASN A 92 -11.12 9.51 35.61
N ASN A 93 -12.30 9.52 34.99
CA ASN A 93 -13.55 9.16 35.66
C ASN A 93 -14.04 7.78 35.18
N PRO A 94 -14.15 6.78 36.09
CA PRO A 94 -14.64 5.45 35.72
C PRO A 94 -16.18 5.40 35.55
N VAL A 95 -16.87 6.52 35.57
CA VAL A 95 -18.33 6.59 35.34
C VAL A 95 -18.61 7.35 34.05
N ALA A 96 -19.24 6.67 33.10
CA ALA A 96 -19.75 7.24 31.87
C ALA A 96 -21.25 7.45 31.93
N SER A 97 -21.79 8.25 31.03
CA SER A 97 -23.24 8.40 30.84
C SER A 97 -23.63 7.96 29.43
N VAL A 98 -24.68 7.15 29.32
CA VAL A 98 -25.33 6.77 28.06
C VAL A 98 -26.80 7.21 28.14
N ASN A 99 -27.19 8.17 27.30
CA ASN A 99 -28.51 8.75 27.28
C ASN A 99 -29.00 9.23 28.67
N GLY A 100 -28.06 9.76 29.49
CA GLY A 100 -28.33 10.24 30.84
C GLY A 100 -28.24 9.17 31.94
N ALA A 101 -28.21 7.88 31.61
CA ALA A 101 -27.99 6.79 32.58
C ALA A 101 -26.49 6.61 32.88
N ALA A 102 -26.16 6.44 34.16
CA ALA A 102 -24.75 6.24 34.58
C ALA A 102 -24.31 4.78 34.44
N PHE A 103 -23.12 4.57 33.88
CA PHE A 103 -22.49 3.28 33.69
C PHE A 103 -21.07 3.28 34.27
N LYS A 104 -20.74 2.25 35.02
CA LYS A 104 -19.37 2.06 35.53
C LYS A 104 -18.50 1.42 34.46
N LEU A 105 -17.42 2.10 34.09
CA LEU A 105 -16.39 1.60 33.19
C LEU A 105 -15.42 0.69 33.94
N GLU A 106 -14.88 -0.32 33.27
CA GLU A 106 -13.82 -1.17 33.82
C GLU A 106 -12.49 -0.42 33.90
N THR A 107 -12.25 0.54 33.01
CA THR A 107 -11.11 1.47 33.08
C THR A 107 -11.54 2.87 32.65
N ALA A 108 -10.96 3.90 33.30
CA ALA A 108 -11.30 5.28 32.99
C ALA A 108 -10.68 5.75 31.65
N PRO A 109 -11.31 6.70 30.95
CA PRO A 109 -10.71 7.40 29.82
C PRO A 109 -9.42 8.10 30.21
N ILE A 110 -8.44 8.12 29.31
CA ILE A 110 -7.15 8.82 29.51
C ILE A 110 -6.91 9.84 28.41
N LEU A 111 -6.12 10.86 28.71
CA LEU A 111 -5.59 11.81 27.73
C LEU A 111 -4.15 11.42 27.42
N ASP A 112 -3.84 11.18 26.16
CA ASP A 112 -2.50 10.86 25.68
C ASP A 112 -2.15 11.71 24.45
N SER A 113 -1.07 12.48 24.56
CA SER A 113 -0.57 13.32 23.46
C SER A 113 -1.66 14.20 22.82
N GLY A 114 -2.58 14.74 23.64
CA GLY A 114 -3.70 15.56 23.18
C GLY A 114 -4.91 14.77 22.63
N ASN A 115 -4.83 13.44 22.54
CA ASN A 115 -5.92 12.57 22.13
C ASN A 115 -6.60 11.90 23.32
N THR A 116 -7.93 11.83 23.28
CA THR A 116 -8.71 11.11 24.28
C THR A 116 -8.80 9.64 23.90
N LEU A 117 -8.23 8.76 24.73
CA LEU A 117 -8.35 7.32 24.57
C LEU A 117 -9.46 6.79 25.46
N LEU A 118 -10.39 6.04 24.88
CA LEU A 118 -11.56 5.48 25.54
C LEU A 118 -11.57 3.95 25.48
N PRO A 119 -12.21 3.26 26.45
CA PRO A 119 -12.40 1.82 26.38
C PRO A 119 -13.17 1.45 25.11
N VAL A 120 -12.50 0.76 24.17
CA VAL A 120 -13.05 0.53 22.82
C VAL A 120 -14.40 -0.19 22.87
N ARG A 121 -14.51 -1.26 23.67
CA ARG A 121 -15.72 -2.08 23.76
C ARG A 121 -16.93 -1.25 24.21
N PHE A 122 -16.78 -0.48 25.29
CA PHE A 122 -17.86 0.35 25.81
C PHE A 122 -18.38 1.35 24.78
N VAL A 123 -17.47 2.04 24.08
CA VAL A 123 -17.86 3.06 23.09
C VAL A 123 -18.52 2.42 21.89
N THR A 124 -17.93 1.39 21.32
CA THR A 124 -18.40 0.80 20.07
C THR A 124 -19.69 0.01 20.23
N GLU A 125 -19.85 -0.75 21.33
CA GLU A 125 -21.11 -1.45 21.60
C GLU A 125 -22.30 -0.50 21.78
N ASN A 126 -22.08 0.66 22.44
CA ASN A 126 -23.10 1.70 22.58
C ASN A 126 -23.34 2.52 21.29
N LEU A 127 -22.46 2.41 20.31
CA LEU A 127 -22.62 2.97 18.97
C LEU A 127 -23.11 1.93 17.94
N GLY A 128 -23.55 0.74 18.38
CA GLY A 128 -24.11 -0.29 17.50
C GLY A 128 -23.08 -1.15 16.75
N MET A 129 -21.87 -1.23 17.27
CA MET A 129 -20.77 -2.03 16.69
C MET A 129 -20.51 -3.29 17.47
N ASP A 130 -19.98 -4.33 16.79
CA ASP A 130 -19.37 -5.49 17.42
C ASP A 130 -17.84 -5.30 17.48
N VAL A 131 -17.25 -5.74 18.59
CA VAL A 131 -15.80 -5.62 18.85
C VAL A 131 -15.21 -7.01 19.06
N GLN A 132 -14.12 -7.28 18.35
CA GLN A 132 -13.36 -8.52 18.51
C GLN A 132 -11.88 -8.23 18.69
N TRP A 133 -11.28 -8.94 19.65
CA TRP A 133 -9.83 -8.95 19.85
C TRP A 133 -9.22 -10.17 19.16
N ASP A 134 -8.23 -9.94 18.33
CA ASP A 134 -7.46 -11.01 17.70
C ASP A 134 -6.09 -11.15 18.32
N ASN A 135 -5.88 -12.25 19.05
CA ASN A 135 -4.60 -12.57 19.68
C ASN A 135 -3.49 -12.87 18.66
N LEU A 136 -3.82 -13.38 17.46
CA LEU A 136 -2.83 -13.70 16.43
C LEU A 136 -2.18 -12.45 15.88
N THR A 137 -2.98 -11.43 15.63
CA THR A 137 -2.51 -10.17 15.03
C THR A 137 -2.36 -9.03 16.03
N ARG A 138 -2.75 -9.24 17.31
CA ARG A 138 -2.82 -8.20 18.36
C ARG A 138 -3.61 -6.98 17.89
N SER A 139 -4.79 -7.24 17.34
CA SER A 139 -5.59 -6.22 16.67
C SER A 139 -7.02 -6.20 17.22
N VAL A 140 -7.62 -5.00 17.19
CA VAL A 140 -9.04 -4.79 17.44
C VAL A 140 -9.76 -4.72 16.11
N PHE A 141 -10.77 -5.54 15.91
CA PHE A 141 -11.67 -5.51 14.77
C PHE A 141 -13.03 -4.98 15.20
N LEU A 142 -13.52 -3.98 14.48
CA LEU A 142 -14.81 -3.36 14.65
C LEU A 142 -15.70 -3.71 13.45
N PHE A 143 -16.93 -4.15 13.71
CA PHE A 143 -17.89 -4.49 12.67
C PHE A 143 -19.21 -3.75 12.92
N ASP A 144 -19.73 -3.11 11.88
CA ASP A 144 -21.07 -2.51 11.96
C ASP A 144 -22.13 -3.61 12.01
N LYS A 145 -23.01 -3.58 13.02
CA LYS A 145 -24.14 -4.54 13.16
C LYS A 145 -25.11 -4.48 11.99
N SER A 146 -25.20 -3.35 11.30
CA SER A 146 -26.02 -3.18 10.10
C SER A 146 -25.41 -3.84 8.86
N SER A 147 -24.10 -4.14 8.87
CA SER A 147 -23.38 -4.79 7.77
C SER A 147 -23.39 -6.32 7.82
N SER A 148 -24.06 -6.92 8.80
CA SER A 148 -24.35 -8.35 8.75
C SER A 148 -25.25 -8.63 7.54
N ILE A 149 -24.73 -9.37 6.55
CA ILE A 149 -25.47 -9.82 5.38
C ILE A 149 -26.80 -10.40 5.88
N PRO A 150 -27.97 -9.90 5.45
CA PRO A 150 -29.23 -10.45 5.91
C PRO A 150 -29.35 -11.88 5.41
N VAL A 151 -29.28 -12.84 6.32
CA VAL A 151 -29.80 -14.19 6.08
C VAL A 151 -31.29 -13.99 5.92
N SER A 152 -31.78 -14.04 4.69
CA SER A 152 -33.21 -13.96 4.34
C SER A 152 -33.98 -15.07 5.06
N GLY A 153 -34.53 -14.74 6.22
CA GLY A 153 -35.58 -15.49 6.88
C GLY A 153 -36.90 -15.18 6.17
N GLY A 154 -37.56 -16.23 5.65
CA GLY A 154 -38.76 -16.12 4.88
C GLY A 154 -39.86 -15.32 5.57
N GLN A 155 -40.35 -14.30 4.92
CA GLN A 155 -41.65 -13.70 5.21
C GLN A 155 -42.66 -14.24 4.20
N THR A 156 -43.67 -14.88 4.75
CA THR A 156 -44.93 -15.23 4.07
C THR A 156 -45.57 -13.96 3.53
N SER A 157 -45.77 -13.92 2.23
CA SER A 157 -46.44 -12.86 1.50
C SER A 157 -47.96 -12.96 1.65
N GLU A 158 -48.57 -11.93 2.18
CA GLU A 158 -50.02 -11.63 1.99
C GLU A 158 -50.14 -10.58 0.86
N PRO A 159 -51.15 -10.68 -0.01
CA PRO A 159 -51.19 -9.84 -1.21
C PRO A 159 -51.76 -8.42 -0.92
N PRO A 160 -51.33 -7.40 -1.69
CA PRO A 160 -51.74 -6.02 -1.41
C PRO A 160 -53.14 -5.71 -1.92
N LYS A 161 -53.91 -5.06 -1.05
CA LYS A 161 -55.18 -4.45 -1.36
C LYS A 161 -54.98 -3.12 -2.09
N ALA A 162 -55.66 -2.96 -3.21
CA ALA A 162 -55.65 -1.75 -4.03
C ALA A 162 -56.43 -0.60 -3.34
N GLY A 163 -55.97 0.63 -3.55
CA GLY A 163 -56.82 1.80 -3.37
C GLY A 163 -56.13 3.11 -3.05
N ALA A 164 -56.27 4.01 -3.98
CA ALA A 164 -56.38 5.46 -3.92
C ALA A 164 -55.21 6.32 -4.42
N SER A 165 -55.48 6.86 -5.59
CA SER A 165 -54.79 7.96 -6.26
C SER A 165 -54.93 9.29 -5.54
N ASN A 166 -53.87 10.09 -5.47
CA ASN A 166 -53.92 11.52 -5.28
C ASN A 166 -53.01 12.27 -6.27
N PRO A 167 -53.40 13.48 -6.71
CA PRO A 167 -52.88 14.15 -7.88
C PRO A 167 -51.60 14.98 -7.60
N PRO A 168 -50.87 15.44 -8.64
CA PRO A 168 -49.59 16.14 -8.50
C PRO A 168 -49.77 17.64 -8.20
N PRO A 169 -48.86 18.29 -7.48
CA PRO A 169 -48.84 19.73 -7.32
C PRO A 169 -48.08 20.46 -8.43
N ALA A 170 -48.54 21.66 -8.65
CA ALA A 170 -48.31 22.56 -9.75
C ALA A 170 -46.86 23.13 -9.82
N THR A 171 -46.49 23.41 -11.06
CA THR A 171 -45.38 24.21 -11.56
C THR A 171 -45.28 25.60 -10.94
N ALA A 172 -44.07 26.00 -10.52
CA ALA A 172 -43.69 27.38 -10.25
C ALA A 172 -42.68 27.89 -11.26
N THR A 173 -42.94 29.03 -11.82
CA THR A 173 -42.28 29.77 -12.88
C THR A 173 -40.99 30.45 -12.39
N PRO A 174 -39.94 30.63 -13.23
CA PRO A 174 -38.67 31.27 -12.83
C PRO A 174 -38.73 32.80 -13.02
N SER A 175 -38.01 33.51 -12.15
CA SER A 175 -37.76 34.96 -12.24
C SER A 175 -36.29 35.26 -12.51
N PRO A 176 -35.92 36.42 -13.09
CA PRO A 176 -34.87 36.55 -14.09
C PRO A 176 -33.49 36.93 -13.56
N ALA A 177 -32.52 36.68 -14.45
CA ALA A 177 -31.09 36.88 -14.32
C ALA A 177 -30.65 38.36 -14.15
N ALA A 178 -29.62 38.56 -13.35
CA ALA A 178 -28.85 39.80 -13.27
C ALA A 178 -27.49 39.63 -14.01
N THR A 179 -27.24 40.61 -14.88
CA THR A 179 -26.07 40.73 -15.74
C THR A 179 -24.77 41.12 -14.98
N PRO A 180 -23.61 40.66 -15.33
CA PRO A 180 -22.32 41.16 -14.81
C PRO A 180 -21.73 42.27 -15.69
N LYS A 181 -21.03 43.22 -15.08
CA LYS A 181 -20.30 44.32 -15.70
C LYS A 181 -18.79 44.03 -15.67
N PRO A 182 -18.01 44.55 -16.64
CA PRO A 182 -16.73 44.00 -17.06
C PRO A 182 -15.51 44.54 -16.32
N SER A 183 -14.46 43.71 -16.38
CA SER A 183 -13.08 43.94 -15.99
C SER A 183 -12.29 44.75 -17.00
N PRO A 184 -11.19 45.42 -16.65
CA PRO A 184 -10.26 45.90 -17.65
C PRO A 184 -8.99 45.05 -17.80
N SER A 185 -8.54 45.03 -19.04
CA SER A 185 -7.37 44.39 -19.64
C SER A 185 -6.02 44.85 -19.11
N ALA A 186 -5.04 43.97 -19.19
CA ALA A 186 -3.66 44.31 -19.61
C ALA A 186 -3.04 43.08 -20.28
N SER A 187 -2.85 43.11 -21.55
CA SER A 187 -1.67 43.19 -22.44
C SER A 187 -0.56 42.20 -22.15
N SER A 188 -0.44 41.21 -22.96
CA SER A 188 0.33 40.94 -24.18
C SER A 188 1.78 40.49 -23.94
N SER A 189 2.11 39.29 -24.42
CA SER A 189 3.10 39.13 -25.48
C SER A 189 3.07 37.70 -26.03
N ALA A 190 2.79 37.61 -27.30
CA ALA A 190 2.83 36.43 -28.14
C ALA A 190 4.28 36.08 -28.51
N SER A 191 4.60 34.82 -28.60
CA SER A 191 5.68 34.32 -29.45
C SER A 191 5.25 33.05 -30.15
N ILE A 192 5.37 33.13 -31.40
CA ILE A 192 4.88 32.42 -32.56
C ILE A 192 5.45 31.00 -32.63
N MET A 193 4.58 30.00 -32.79
CA MET A 193 4.93 28.72 -33.41
C MET A 193 4.75 28.78 -34.92
N PRO A 194 5.58 28.14 -35.73
CA PRO A 194 5.22 27.81 -37.09
C PRO A 194 4.52 26.48 -37.17
N SER A 195 3.35 26.54 -37.78
CA SER A 195 2.53 25.44 -38.23
C SER A 195 3.20 24.71 -39.41
N ALA A 196 3.23 23.39 -39.37
CA ALA A 196 3.44 22.56 -40.55
C ALA A 196 2.29 21.58 -40.67
N THR A 197 1.52 21.71 -41.75
CA THR A 197 0.38 20.90 -42.15
C THR A 197 0.86 19.60 -42.83
N PRO A 198 0.11 18.50 -42.72
CA PRO A 198 0.53 17.19 -43.18
C PRO A 198 0.08 16.92 -44.63
N SER A 199 0.85 16.11 -45.31
CA SER A 199 0.40 15.50 -46.55
C SER A 199 0.72 14.03 -46.60
N SER A 200 -0.32 13.28 -47.08
CA SER A 200 -0.35 11.98 -47.75
C SER A 200 -0.10 10.68 -46.95
N LYS A 201 -1.22 9.96 -46.93
CA LYS A 201 -1.37 8.52 -46.70
C LYS A 201 -0.63 7.71 -47.79
N PRO A 202 -0.10 6.55 -47.48
CA PRO A 202 -0.39 5.36 -48.26
C PRO A 202 -0.85 4.14 -47.46
N SER A 203 -1.78 3.48 -48.11
CA SER A 203 -2.21 2.09 -48.18
C SER A 203 -1.71 1.03 -47.20
N SER A 204 -2.72 0.37 -46.70
CA SER A 204 -2.79 -0.95 -46.07
C SER A 204 -1.86 -2.01 -46.64
N THR A 205 -1.06 -2.64 -45.77
CA THR A 205 -0.56 -4.00 -45.96
C THR A 205 -0.84 -4.79 -44.71
N SER A 206 -1.59 -5.89 -44.90
CA SER A 206 -2.01 -6.83 -43.86
C SER A 206 -0.84 -7.51 -43.17
N MET A 207 -0.78 -7.45 -41.86
CA MET A 207 0.06 -8.32 -41.04
C MET A 207 -0.70 -9.56 -40.57
N PRO A 208 -0.03 -10.70 -40.43
CA PRO A 208 -0.65 -11.96 -40.04
C PRO A 208 -1.02 -11.97 -38.55
N THR A 209 -2.20 -12.47 -38.29
CA THR A 209 -2.75 -12.76 -36.96
C THR A 209 -1.91 -13.82 -36.26
N LEU A 210 -1.39 -13.47 -35.09
CA LEU A 210 -0.89 -14.40 -34.06
C LEU A 210 -2.06 -14.82 -33.15
N PRO A 211 -2.09 -16.06 -32.66
CA PRO A 211 -3.22 -16.59 -31.91
C PRO A 211 -3.36 -15.97 -30.56
N GLY A 212 -4.60 -15.71 -30.15
CA GLY A 212 -5.00 -14.98 -28.98
C GLY A 212 -4.46 -15.52 -27.67
N SER A 213 -3.93 -14.62 -26.88
CA SER A 213 -3.84 -14.74 -25.44
C SER A 213 -5.25 -14.58 -24.89
N THR A 214 -5.75 -15.60 -24.23
CA THR A 214 -7.04 -15.60 -23.57
C THR A 214 -7.03 -14.56 -22.45
N ALA A 215 -7.85 -13.54 -22.64
CA ALA A 215 -8.21 -12.60 -21.59
C ALA A 215 -8.81 -13.36 -20.40
N ALA A 216 -8.46 -12.93 -19.20
CA ALA A 216 -9.12 -13.34 -17.97
C ALA A 216 -10.64 -13.10 -18.11
N PRO A 217 -11.49 -14.01 -17.66
CA PRO A 217 -12.93 -13.84 -17.76
C PRO A 217 -13.35 -12.71 -16.83
N GLY A 218 -13.95 -11.68 -17.44
CA GLY A 218 -14.68 -10.65 -16.74
C GLY A 218 -15.76 -11.28 -15.87
N ALA A 219 -15.86 -10.83 -14.62
CA ALA A 219 -16.94 -11.18 -13.72
C ALA A 219 -18.28 -10.81 -14.35
N THR A 220 -19.03 -11.79 -14.78
CA THR A 220 -20.45 -11.64 -15.07
C THR A 220 -21.22 -11.54 -13.77
N PRO A 221 -22.07 -10.52 -13.55
CA PRO A 221 -22.96 -10.50 -12.40
C PRO A 221 -24.14 -11.44 -12.68
N GLY A 222 -24.31 -12.43 -11.84
CA GLY A 222 -25.56 -13.17 -11.80
C GLY A 222 -25.46 -14.66 -11.94
N THR A 223 -25.20 -15.33 -10.84
CA THR A 223 -26.02 -16.43 -10.34
C THR A 223 -25.86 -16.38 -8.84
N SER A 224 -26.94 -16.00 -8.15
CA SER A 224 -27.06 -16.19 -6.71
C SER A 224 -26.71 -17.65 -6.37
N PRO A 225 -25.85 -17.90 -5.37
CA PRO A 225 -25.62 -19.25 -4.92
C PRO A 225 -26.97 -19.79 -4.41
N SER A 226 -27.38 -20.91 -4.98
CA SER A 226 -28.48 -21.72 -4.49
C SER A 226 -28.38 -21.87 -2.99
N THR A 227 -29.36 -21.36 -2.26
CA THR A 227 -29.56 -21.63 -0.83
C THR A 227 -29.90 -23.09 -0.64
N GLY A 228 -28.85 -23.91 -0.40
CA GLY A 228 -29.04 -25.22 0.21
C GLY A 228 -29.33 -25.02 1.70
N PRO A 229 -30.21 -25.84 2.30
CA PRO A 229 -30.48 -25.80 3.72
C PRO A 229 -29.29 -26.40 4.49
N ASP A 230 -29.05 -25.88 5.65
CA ASP A 230 -28.14 -26.25 6.71
C ASP A 230 -26.90 -25.38 6.86
N ASN A 231 -26.92 -24.69 7.98
CA ASN A 231 -25.81 -23.98 8.62
C ASN A 231 -24.71 -24.95 9.06
N VAL A 232 -24.17 -25.73 8.10
CA VAL A 232 -23.27 -26.85 8.38
C VAL A 232 -21.85 -26.31 8.44
N VAL A 233 -21.34 -26.22 9.68
CA VAL A 233 -20.00 -25.77 9.99
C VAL A 233 -18.97 -26.82 9.58
N SER A 234 -17.94 -26.41 8.81
CA SER A 234 -16.81 -27.27 8.46
C SER A 234 -15.83 -27.37 9.63
N VAL A 235 -15.37 -28.59 9.92
CA VAL A 235 -14.41 -28.83 11.02
C VAL A 235 -13.03 -29.07 10.43
N ILE A 236 -12.11 -28.09 10.64
CA ILE A 236 -10.73 -28.16 10.16
C ILE A 236 -9.94 -29.17 10.98
N GLN A 237 -9.41 -30.19 10.32
CA GLN A 237 -8.69 -31.32 10.93
C GLN A 237 -7.18 -31.20 10.79
N SER A 238 -6.71 -30.62 9.69
CA SER A 238 -5.28 -30.40 9.49
C SER A 238 -4.99 -29.14 8.70
N ILE A 239 -3.86 -28.51 9.04
CA ILE A 239 -3.23 -27.41 8.31
C ILE A 239 -1.75 -27.77 8.16
N SER A 240 -1.27 -27.92 6.95
CA SER A 240 0.11 -28.26 6.64
C SER A 240 0.71 -27.30 5.62
N PHE A 241 2.03 -27.23 5.59
CA PHE A 241 2.77 -26.46 4.62
C PHE A 241 3.97 -27.26 4.11
N THR A 242 4.05 -27.47 2.81
CA THR A 242 5.13 -28.21 2.15
C THR A 242 5.36 -27.63 0.77
N ASP A 243 6.61 -27.38 0.41
CA ASP A 243 7.05 -26.92 -0.92
C ASP A 243 6.22 -25.74 -1.45
N GLY A 244 6.02 -24.73 -0.61
CA GLY A 244 5.26 -23.53 -0.98
C GLY A 244 3.73 -23.72 -1.01
N HIS A 245 3.21 -24.87 -0.60
CA HIS A 245 1.78 -25.16 -0.59
C HIS A 245 1.23 -25.28 0.83
N MET A 246 0.28 -24.43 1.17
CA MET A 246 -0.54 -24.61 2.37
C MET A 246 -1.75 -25.49 2.02
N THR A 247 -1.90 -26.62 2.71
CA THR A 247 -3.03 -27.53 2.54
C THR A 247 -3.87 -27.55 3.81
N ILE A 248 -5.17 -27.29 3.67
CA ILE A 248 -6.17 -27.25 4.74
C ILE A 248 -7.15 -28.38 4.47
N LYS A 249 -7.33 -29.30 5.44
CA LYS A 249 -8.29 -30.41 5.33
C LYS A 249 -9.36 -30.29 6.40
N ALA A 250 -10.59 -30.57 5.98
CA ALA A 250 -11.78 -30.53 6.84
C ALA A 250 -12.57 -31.83 6.73
N ASP A 251 -13.60 -31.98 7.56
CA ASP A 251 -14.55 -33.11 7.52
C ASP A 251 -15.51 -33.04 6.30
N ARG A 252 -15.62 -31.83 5.70
CA ARG A 252 -16.45 -31.54 4.54
C ARG A 252 -15.85 -30.39 3.74
N ALA A 253 -16.58 -29.83 2.77
CA ALA A 253 -16.11 -28.73 1.95
C ALA A 253 -15.50 -27.60 2.80
N VAL A 254 -14.25 -27.23 2.50
CA VAL A 254 -13.59 -26.07 3.13
C VAL A 254 -14.27 -24.80 2.62
N PRO A 255 -14.69 -23.88 3.50
CA PRO A 255 -15.28 -22.61 3.09
C PRO A 255 -14.33 -21.80 2.23
N GLN A 256 -14.88 -20.92 1.39
CA GLN A 256 -14.08 -19.97 0.60
C GLN A 256 -13.27 -19.06 1.54
N PRO A 257 -11.96 -18.97 1.38
CA PRO A 257 -11.11 -18.13 2.22
C PRO A 257 -11.28 -16.65 1.88
N VAL A 258 -11.14 -15.83 2.91
CA VAL A 258 -11.04 -14.37 2.78
C VAL A 258 -9.62 -13.96 3.14
N PHE A 259 -8.95 -13.28 2.22
CA PHE A 259 -7.57 -12.84 2.40
C PHE A 259 -7.49 -11.37 2.82
N THR A 260 -6.62 -11.08 3.80
CA THR A 260 -6.33 -9.71 4.23
C THR A 260 -4.82 -9.56 4.41
N HIS A 261 -4.23 -8.54 3.79
CA HIS A 261 -2.83 -8.18 4.02
C HIS A 261 -2.72 -7.18 5.14
N LEU A 262 -1.81 -7.42 6.08
CA LEU A 262 -1.44 -6.50 7.14
C LEU A 262 0.01 -6.07 6.96
N SER A 263 0.27 -4.78 7.12
CA SER A 263 1.62 -4.21 7.16
C SER A 263 2.09 -4.00 8.61
N ASN A 264 3.39 -3.93 8.85
CA ASN A 264 4.03 -3.55 10.12
C ASN A 264 3.59 -4.36 11.36
N PRO A 265 4.01 -5.61 11.53
CA PRO A 265 4.80 -6.43 10.61
C PRO A 265 3.94 -7.04 9.48
N SER A 266 4.60 -7.35 8.37
CA SER A 266 3.92 -7.90 7.19
C SER A 266 3.32 -9.29 7.49
N ARG A 267 2.03 -9.47 7.18
CA ARG A 267 1.29 -10.73 7.42
C ARG A 267 0.23 -10.95 6.35
N LEU A 268 0.02 -12.19 5.98
CA LEU A 268 -1.18 -12.61 5.26
C LEU A 268 -2.13 -13.27 6.25
N VAL A 269 -3.32 -12.71 6.40
CA VAL A 269 -4.42 -13.29 7.20
C VAL A 269 -5.38 -13.99 6.25
N ILE A 270 -5.74 -15.22 6.59
CA ILE A 270 -6.66 -16.07 5.84
C ILE A 270 -7.78 -16.48 6.79
N ASP A 271 -8.96 -15.95 6.58
CA ASP A 271 -10.16 -16.28 7.33
C ASP A 271 -10.98 -17.33 6.58
N LEU A 272 -11.46 -18.34 7.30
CA LEU A 272 -12.38 -19.37 6.81
C LEU A 272 -13.74 -19.22 7.53
N PRO A 273 -14.65 -18.37 7.02
CA PRO A 273 -15.98 -18.18 7.60
C PRO A 273 -16.81 -19.46 7.44
N GLY A 274 -17.52 -19.88 8.47
CA GLY A 274 -18.28 -21.14 8.51
C GLY A 274 -17.42 -22.35 8.89
N ALA A 275 -16.21 -22.12 9.43
CA ALA A 275 -15.33 -23.18 9.89
C ALA A 275 -15.04 -23.13 11.40
N ARG A 276 -14.84 -24.28 12.00
CA ARG A 276 -14.30 -24.47 13.37
C ARG A 276 -13.05 -25.34 13.33
N LEU A 277 -12.18 -25.15 14.31
CA LEU A 277 -11.08 -26.09 14.54
C LEU A 277 -11.61 -27.37 15.21
N ALA A 278 -11.10 -28.52 14.81
CA ALA A 278 -11.26 -29.75 15.56
C ALA A 278 -10.60 -29.61 16.94
N GLN A 279 -10.96 -30.49 17.90
CA GLN A 279 -10.28 -30.52 19.22
C GLN A 279 -8.78 -30.80 19.10
N THR A 280 -8.41 -31.57 18.08
CA THR A 280 -7.01 -31.79 17.68
C THR A 280 -6.82 -31.41 16.21
N VAL A 281 -5.77 -30.65 15.91
CA VAL A 281 -5.34 -30.31 14.54
C VAL A 281 -3.93 -30.87 14.36
N ASN A 282 -3.69 -31.55 13.25
CA ASN A 282 -2.42 -32.27 13.00
C ASN A 282 -2.06 -33.25 14.13
N GLY A 283 -3.07 -33.85 14.79
CA GLY A 283 -2.87 -34.77 15.90
C GLY A 283 -2.45 -34.13 17.23
N LYS A 284 -2.45 -32.79 17.33
CA LYS A 284 -2.15 -32.05 18.56
C LYS A 284 -3.40 -31.36 19.08
N ALA A 285 -3.55 -31.30 20.40
CA ALA A 285 -4.64 -30.54 21.03
C ALA A 285 -4.56 -29.07 20.65
N VAL A 286 -5.70 -28.48 20.34
CA VAL A 286 -5.82 -27.08 19.95
C VAL A 286 -5.77 -26.19 21.18
N GLY A 287 -4.84 -25.26 21.22
CA GLY A 287 -4.75 -24.19 22.20
C GLY A 287 -5.40 -22.89 21.71
N GLN A 288 -5.24 -21.80 22.48
CA GLN A 288 -5.72 -20.48 22.06
C GLN A 288 -5.03 -20.00 20.77
N VAL A 289 -3.74 -20.26 20.65
CA VAL A 289 -2.94 -20.01 19.45
C VAL A 289 -2.15 -21.26 19.14
N ASN A 290 -2.22 -21.72 17.91
CA ASN A 290 -1.49 -22.87 17.41
C ASN A 290 -0.48 -22.41 16.37
N GLU A 291 0.68 -23.04 16.34
CA GLU A 291 1.79 -22.65 15.49
C GLU A 291 2.31 -23.82 14.67
N LEU A 292 2.62 -23.54 13.43
CA LEU A 292 3.31 -24.42 12.50
C LEU A 292 4.61 -23.74 12.07
N ALA A 293 5.75 -24.27 12.50
CA ALA A 293 7.04 -23.84 11.99
C ALA A 293 7.18 -24.29 10.54
N ILE A 294 7.58 -23.38 9.66
CA ILE A 294 7.80 -23.66 8.25
C ILE A 294 9.19 -23.20 7.84
N SER A 295 9.71 -23.76 6.76
CA SER A 295 10.97 -23.32 6.14
C SER A 295 10.64 -22.84 4.74
N ALA A 296 10.33 -21.56 4.62
CA ALA A 296 10.12 -20.89 3.35
C ALA A 296 10.90 -19.57 3.32
N GLU A 297 11.39 -19.19 2.14
CA GLU A 297 12.13 -17.95 1.96
C GLU A 297 11.35 -16.72 2.46
N PHE A 298 10.05 -16.73 2.24
CA PHE A 298 9.13 -15.63 2.57
C PHE A 298 8.52 -15.70 3.98
N SER A 299 8.65 -16.81 4.71
CA SER A 299 8.03 -16.99 6.04
C SER A 299 8.69 -18.11 6.83
N GLU A 300 8.68 -17.99 8.16
CA GLU A 300 9.15 -19.04 9.10
C GLU A 300 8.01 -19.67 9.88
N ARG A 301 6.81 -19.05 9.83
CA ARG A 301 5.77 -19.39 10.78
C ARG A 301 4.37 -19.17 10.23
N ILE A 302 3.51 -20.15 10.45
CA ILE A 302 2.07 -20.04 10.27
C ILE A 302 1.41 -20.22 11.64
N ARG A 303 0.50 -19.32 11.98
CA ARG A 303 -0.28 -19.40 13.23
C ARG A 303 -1.76 -19.53 12.90
N PHE A 304 -2.53 -20.22 13.73
CA PHE A 304 -3.97 -20.34 13.53
C PHE A 304 -4.71 -20.48 14.85
N SER A 305 -5.97 -20.03 14.85
CA SER A 305 -6.89 -20.13 16.00
C SER A 305 -8.34 -20.11 15.57
N GLN A 306 -9.24 -20.44 16.51
CA GLN A 306 -10.64 -20.07 16.38
C GLN A 306 -10.73 -18.57 16.61
N PHE A 307 -11.06 -17.81 15.56
CA PHE A 307 -11.11 -16.35 15.61
C PHE A 307 -12.47 -15.87 16.14
N GLN A 308 -13.54 -16.49 15.69
CA GLN A 308 -14.90 -16.09 16.00
C GLN A 308 -15.80 -17.33 16.14
N ASP A 309 -16.76 -17.27 17.07
CA ASP A 309 -17.71 -18.37 17.30
C ASP A 309 -19.04 -18.20 16.57
N GLN A 310 -19.44 -16.96 16.26
CA GLN A 310 -20.68 -16.64 15.54
C GLN A 310 -20.48 -15.44 14.58
N PRO A 311 -20.51 -15.65 13.25
CA PRO A 311 -20.41 -16.95 12.59
C PRO A 311 -19.05 -17.59 12.87
N PRO A 312 -18.99 -18.93 13.03
CA PRO A 312 -17.73 -19.58 13.34
C PRO A 312 -16.70 -19.31 12.24
N THR A 313 -15.51 -18.85 12.63
CA THR A 313 -14.44 -18.49 11.69
C THR A 313 -13.10 -18.97 12.22
N VAL A 314 -12.39 -19.75 11.42
CA VAL A 314 -10.99 -20.10 11.66
C VAL A 314 -10.11 -19.04 10.99
N ARG A 315 -9.15 -18.50 11.72
CA ARG A 315 -8.14 -17.56 11.21
C ARG A 315 -6.78 -18.24 11.15
N ILE A 316 -6.12 -18.07 10.00
CA ILE A 316 -4.76 -18.50 9.76
C ILE A 316 -3.94 -17.25 9.44
N VAL A 317 -2.76 -17.12 10.05
CA VAL A 317 -1.84 -15.98 9.83
C VAL A 317 -0.49 -16.51 9.39
N VAL A 318 -0.05 -16.09 8.23
CA VAL A 318 1.30 -16.31 7.74
C VAL A 318 2.13 -15.06 8.07
N ASP A 319 3.12 -15.21 8.95
CA ASP A 319 4.05 -14.12 9.27
C ASP A 319 5.04 -13.96 8.13
N LEU A 320 5.07 -12.81 7.47
CA LEU A 320 5.82 -12.59 6.23
C LEU A 320 7.14 -11.85 6.48
N LYS A 321 8.20 -12.30 5.83
CA LYS A 321 9.49 -11.61 5.73
C LYS A 321 9.55 -10.69 4.51
N GLN A 322 8.69 -10.94 3.52
CA GLN A 322 8.61 -10.21 2.26
C GLN A 322 7.21 -10.32 1.66
N LYS A 323 6.90 -9.50 0.66
CA LYS A 323 5.66 -9.62 -0.13
C LYS A 323 5.60 -10.99 -0.80
N ILE A 324 4.41 -11.57 -0.93
CA ILE A 324 4.19 -12.87 -1.57
C ILE A 324 3.10 -12.80 -2.64
N ASP A 325 3.21 -13.73 -3.60
CA ASP A 325 2.09 -14.16 -4.44
C ASP A 325 1.45 -15.40 -3.82
N TYR A 326 0.12 -15.51 -3.94
CA TYR A 326 -0.61 -16.70 -3.58
C TYR A 326 -1.73 -16.98 -4.56
N THR A 327 -2.02 -18.25 -4.76
CA THR A 327 -3.06 -18.72 -5.68
C THR A 327 -3.81 -19.88 -5.06
N LEU A 328 -5.15 -19.83 -5.11
CA LEU A 328 -5.99 -20.98 -4.79
C LEU A 328 -5.85 -22.01 -5.90
N LEU A 329 -5.50 -23.24 -5.54
CA LEU A 329 -5.46 -24.35 -6.47
C LEU A 329 -6.80 -25.07 -6.46
N GLU A 330 -7.38 -25.23 -7.65
CA GLU A 330 -8.59 -26.04 -7.80
C GLU A 330 -8.31 -27.51 -7.47
N GLY A 331 -8.94 -28.01 -6.42
CA GLY A 331 -8.86 -29.39 -5.98
C GLY A 331 -10.08 -30.20 -6.44
N ARG A 332 -9.89 -31.52 -6.64
CA ARG A 332 -11.01 -32.45 -6.90
C ARG A 332 -11.80 -32.78 -5.64
N ASN A 333 -11.20 -32.56 -4.46
CA ASN A 333 -11.82 -32.87 -3.18
C ASN A 333 -12.25 -31.56 -2.48
N PRO A 334 -13.56 -31.30 -2.34
CA PRO A 334 -14.02 -30.08 -1.68
C PRO A 334 -13.64 -30.00 -0.19
N ALA A 335 -13.32 -31.12 0.45
CA ALA A 335 -12.84 -31.16 1.83
C ALA A 335 -11.35 -30.78 1.97
N GLU A 336 -10.69 -30.43 0.87
CA GLU A 336 -9.29 -30.03 0.84
C GLU A 336 -9.12 -28.73 0.05
N LEU A 337 -8.51 -27.73 0.69
CA LEU A 337 -8.14 -26.45 0.08
C LEU A 337 -6.62 -26.36 0.04
N THR A 338 -6.07 -26.10 -1.13
CA THR A 338 -4.64 -25.86 -1.31
C THR A 338 -4.40 -24.44 -1.79
N ILE A 339 -3.48 -23.75 -1.12
CA ILE A 339 -3.03 -22.39 -1.45
C ILE A 339 -1.54 -22.48 -1.79
N ALA A 340 -1.19 -22.29 -3.06
CA ALA A 340 0.20 -22.13 -3.47
C ALA A 340 0.69 -20.74 -3.07
N MET A 341 1.88 -20.66 -2.48
CA MET A 341 2.51 -19.42 -2.02
C MET A 341 3.97 -19.37 -2.47
N LYS A 342 4.42 -18.23 -2.94
CA LYS A 342 5.83 -17.99 -3.31
C LYS A 342 6.20 -16.55 -3.01
N GLY A 343 7.50 -16.25 -2.92
CA GLY A 343 8.00 -14.88 -2.86
C GLY A 343 7.52 -14.08 -4.07
N TYR A 344 7.06 -12.85 -3.81
CA TYR A 344 6.68 -11.92 -4.88
C TYR A 344 7.92 -11.45 -5.62
N THR A 345 7.88 -11.44 -6.93
CA THR A 345 8.95 -10.90 -7.76
C THR A 345 8.55 -9.51 -8.24
N PHE A 346 9.23 -8.49 -7.73
CA PHE A 346 9.03 -7.11 -8.15
C PHE A 346 9.50 -6.90 -9.59
N LEU A 347 8.83 -6.04 -10.31
CA LEU A 347 9.20 -5.62 -11.65
C LEU A 347 9.44 -4.10 -11.69
N VAL A 348 10.67 -3.71 -11.99
CA VAL A 348 11.07 -2.31 -12.20
C VAL A 348 11.25 -2.05 -13.69
N VAL A 349 10.62 -0.99 -14.19
CA VAL A 349 10.89 -0.49 -15.54
C VAL A 349 11.77 0.76 -15.43
N LEU A 350 12.95 0.70 -16.04
CA LEU A 350 13.86 1.84 -16.20
C LEU A 350 13.71 2.41 -17.60
N ASP A 351 13.53 3.71 -17.67
CA ASP A 351 13.34 4.44 -18.93
C ASP A 351 14.54 5.35 -19.20
N ALA A 352 15.22 5.11 -20.30
CA ALA A 352 16.23 6.03 -20.82
C ALA A 352 15.56 7.06 -21.73
N GLY A 353 15.41 8.30 -21.28
CA GLY A 353 14.79 9.36 -22.07
C GLY A 353 15.45 9.55 -23.44
N HIS A 354 14.68 10.02 -24.43
CA HIS A 354 15.14 10.28 -25.80
C HIS A 354 15.62 9.03 -26.56
N GLY A 355 16.33 9.20 -27.67
CA GLY A 355 16.90 8.12 -28.50
C GLY A 355 16.83 8.43 -30.00
N ASP A 356 17.66 7.81 -30.79
CA ASP A 356 17.79 7.93 -32.26
C ASP A 356 17.76 9.41 -32.73
N GLY A 357 16.75 9.80 -33.47
CA GLY A 357 16.54 11.15 -34.00
C GLY A 357 16.25 12.22 -32.95
N ASP A 358 15.85 11.84 -31.72
CA ASP A 358 15.66 12.76 -30.59
C ASP A 358 16.91 12.75 -29.69
N PRO A 359 17.81 13.73 -29.80
CA PRO A 359 19.02 13.80 -28.98
C PRO A 359 18.76 14.20 -27.53
N GLY A 360 17.53 14.70 -27.19
CA GLY A 360 17.31 15.46 -25.96
C GLY A 360 18.10 16.78 -25.99
N ALA A 361 18.50 17.24 -24.82
CA ALA A 361 19.40 18.40 -24.72
C ALA A 361 20.77 18.10 -25.34
N ILE A 362 21.34 19.09 -25.99
CA ILE A 362 22.70 19.02 -26.54
C ILE A 362 23.57 20.02 -25.77
N SER A 363 24.64 19.54 -25.16
CA SER A 363 25.64 20.39 -24.51
C SER A 363 26.21 21.40 -25.49
N LYS A 364 26.11 22.68 -25.17
CA LYS A 364 26.74 23.77 -25.94
C LYS A 364 28.26 23.80 -25.74
N ILE A 365 28.76 23.06 -24.77
CA ILE A 365 30.18 23.06 -24.38
C ILE A 365 30.94 22.02 -25.20
N THR A 366 30.42 20.78 -25.22
CA THR A 366 31.14 19.66 -25.86
C THR A 366 30.36 19.01 -27.00
N GLY A 367 29.07 19.34 -27.20
CA GLY A 367 28.19 18.69 -28.18
C GLY A 367 27.66 17.32 -27.74
N ARG A 368 27.92 16.91 -26.52
CA ARG A 368 27.37 15.67 -25.96
C ARG A 368 25.86 15.74 -25.85
N LYS A 369 25.21 14.59 -26.04
CA LYS A 369 23.74 14.48 -26.10
C LYS A 369 23.18 13.86 -24.83
N GLU A 370 22.03 14.33 -24.42
CA GLU A 370 21.31 13.80 -23.25
C GLU A 370 20.96 12.32 -23.41
N LYS A 371 20.50 11.89 -24.60
CA LYS A 371 20.15 10.50 -24.88
C LYS A 371 21.27 9.49 -24.57
N ASP A 372 22.54 9.91 -24.80
CA ASP A 372 23.70 9.06 -24.57
C ASP A 372 23.98 8.90 -23.08
N PHE A 373 23.84 10.00 -22.32
CA PHE A 373 23.92 9.97 -20.85
C PHE A 373 22.80 9.12 -20.26
N ASN A 374 21.55 9.32 -20.68
CA ASN A 374 20.38 8.62 -20.17
C ASN A 374 20.52 7.10 -20.36
N LEU A 375 20.93 6.66 -21.55
CA LEU A 375 21.16 5.25 -21.84
C LEU A 375 22.29 4.68 -20.97
N SER A 376 23.41 5.39 -20.87
CA SER A 376 24.54 4.97 -20.04
C SER A 376 24.13 4.78 -18.57
N MET A 377 23.37 5.71 -18.03
CA MET A 377 22.86 5.66 -16.65
C MET A 377 21.91 4.49 -16.44
N VAL A 378 20.91 4.31 -17.31
CA VAL A 378 19.92 3.23 -17.19
C VAL A 378 20.58 1.86 -17.25
N LEU A 379 21.56 1.66 -18.12
CA LEU A 379 22.34 0.40 -18.19
C LEU A 379 23.12 0.14 -16.89
N LYS A 380 23.70 1.18 -16.28
CA LYS A 380 24.42 1.06 -15.00
C LYS A 380 23.47 0.78 -13.83
N ILE A 381 22.30 1.44 -13.79
CA ILE A 381 21.28 1.16 -12.77
C ILE A 381 20.78 -0.28 -12.91
N ALA A 382 20.50 -0.72 -14.13
CA ALA A 382 20.09 -2.11 -14.38
C ALA A 382 21.14 -3.11 -13.92
N LYS A 383 22.42 -2.82 -14.16
CA LYS A 383 23.55 -3.65 -13.70
C LYS A 383 23.66 -3.67 -12.17
N ALA A 384 23.43 -2.54 -11.49
CA ALA A 384 23.44 -2.47 -10.02
C ALA A 384 22.26 -3.23 -9.39
N LEU A 385 21.16 -3.41 -10.12
CA LEU A 385 20.00 -4.22 -9.71
C LEU A 385 20.06 -5.68 -10.18
N GLU A 386 21.08 -6.04 -10.96
CA GLU A 386 21.25 -7.42 -11.43
C GLU A 386 21.50 -8.37 -10.25
N ASN A 387 20.90 -9.56 -10.33
CA ASN A 387 21.02 -10.60 -9.30
C ASN A 387 20.44 -10.26 -7.91
N ILE A 388 19.64 -9.21 -7.80
CA ILE A 388 18.86 -8.97 -6.59
C ILE A 388 17.73 -10.01 -6.54
N PRO A 389 17.62 -10.81 -5.47
CA PRO A 389 16.57 -11.80 -5.34
C PRO A 389 15.17 -11.16 -5.44
N ASN A 390 14.28 -11.83 -6.14
CA ASN A 390 12.88 -11.39 -6.28
C ASN A 390 12.72 -10.00 -6.94
N LEU A 391 13.66 -9.62 -7.82
CA LEU A 391 13.61 -8.40 -8.59
C LEU A 391 13.89 -8.69 -10.08
N GLN A 392 13.03 -8.16 -10.93
CA GLN A 392 13.25 -8.11 -12.38
C GLN A 392 13.35 -6.67 -12.84
N VAL A 393 14.22 -6.42 -13.81
CA VAL A 393 14.38 -5.11 -14.44
C VAL A 393 14.08 -5.24 -15.92
N LYS A 394 13.29 -4.30 -16.45
CA LYS A 394 13.03 -4.13 -17.88
C LYS A 394 13.39 -2.71 -18.28
N LEU A 395 13.92 -2.55 -19.47
CA LEU A 395 14.33 -1.27 -20.02
C LEU A 395 13.40 -0.89 -21.17
N THR A 396 13.05 0.39 -21.28
CA THR A 396 12.27 0.90 -22.42
C THR A 396 13.08 0.83 -23.70
N ARG A 397 14.41 1.05 -23.61
CA ARG A 397 15.39 0.85 -24.67
C ARG A 397 16.73 0.40 -24.09
N GLN A 398 17.49 -0.36 -24.87
CA GLN A 398 18.82 -0.89 -24.51
C GLN A 398 19.93 -0.38 -25.44
N ASP A 399 19.56 0.36 -26.45
CA ASP A 399 20.42 0.95 -27.48
C ASP A 399 19.92 2.35 -27.83
N ASP A 400 20.40 2.94 -28.91
CA ASP A 400 19.99 4.28 -29.38
C ASP A 400 18.65 4.29 -30.12
N THR A 401 17.76 3.35 -29.86
CA THR A 401 16.41 3.36 -30.44
C THR A 401 15.55 4.48 -29.83
N PHE A 402 14.74 5.12 -30.65
CA PHE A 402 13.71 6.05 -30.19
C PHE A 402 12.45 5.31 -29.77
N VAL A 403 11.90 5.64 -28.60
CA VAL A 403 10.63 5.14 -28.09
C VAL A 403 9.71 6.31 -27.81
N GLU A 404 8.52 6.31 -28.39
CA GLU A 404 7.52 7.35 -28.21
C GLU A 404 7.12 7.50 -26.72
N LEU A 405 6.84 8.73 -26.26
CA LEU A 405 6.55 9.03 -24.84
C LEU A 405 5.40 8.16 -24.27
N ASN A 406 4.33 7.99 -25.07
CA ASN A 406 3.20 7.15 -24.63
C ASN A 406 3.61 5.69 -24.55
N GLU A 407 4.41 5.20 -25.49
CA GLU A 407 4.84 3.81 -25.54
C GLU A 407 5.72 3.43 -24.35
N ARG A 408 6.54 4.35 -23.84
CA ARG A 408 7.35 4.14 -22.60
C ARG A 408 6.45 3.81 -21.41
N ALA A 409 5.42 4.62 -21.18
CA ALA A 409 4.45 4.41 -20.11
C ALA A 409 3.60 3.15 -20.36
N ASP A 410 3.11 2.95 -21.59
CA ASP A 410 2.28 1.80 -21.96
C ASP A 410 3.07 0.48 -21.86
N PHE A 411 4.38 0.50 -22.11
CA PHE A 411 5.25 -0.64 -21.89
C PHE A 411 5.26 -1.06 -20.42
N ALA A 412 5.45 -0.12 -19.49
CA ALA A 412 5.43 -0.40 -18.06
C ALA A 412 4.03 -0.86 -17.60
N ASN A 413 2.96 -0.23 -18.10
CA ASN A 413 1.58 -0.59 -17.78
C ASN A 413 1.23 -2.02 -18.25
N ARG A 414 1.60 -2.40 -19.49
CA ARG A 414 1.38 -3.76 -20.02
C ARG A 414 2.09 -4.85 -19.22
N LEU A 415 3.24 -4.52 -18.67
CA LEU A 415 4.03 -5.43 -17.84
C LEU A 415 3.53 -5.49 -16.39
N ASN A 416 2.58 -4.65 -15.99
CA ASN A 416 2.17 -4.47 -14.59
C ASN A 416 3.37 -4.20 -13.68
N ALA A 417 4.25 -3.29 -14.08
CA ALA A 417 5.44 -2.96 -13.30
C ALA A 417 5.07 -2.42 -11.92
N ASP A 418 5.91 -2.69 -10.91
CA ASP A 418 5.73 -2.14 -9.56
C ASP A 418 6.27 -0.72 -9.44
N VAL A 419 7.29 -0.37 -10.25
CA VAL A 419 7.95 0.94 -10.25
C VAL A 419 8.40 1.31 -11.66
N PHE A 420 8.26 2.59 -12.00
CA PHE A 420 8.80 3.18 -13.23
C PHE A 420 9.74 4.33 -12.87
N VAL A 421 10.97 4.30 -13.40
CA VAL A 421 11.99 5.34 -13.19
C VAL A 421 12.55 5.79 -14.54
N SER A 422 12.29 7.05 -14.89
CA SER A 422 12.84 7.70 -16.09
C SER A 422 14.07 8.52 -15.72
N ILE A 423 15.13 8.42 -16.53
CA ILE A 423 16.42 9.10 -16.32
C ILE A 423 16.63 10.12 -17.41
N HIS A 424 17.00 11.32 -16.98
CA HIS A 424 17.24 12.50 -17.80
C HIS A 424 18.44 13.31 -17.31
N ALA A 425 18.93 14.22 -18.13
CA ALA A 425 19.86 15.29 -17.79
C ALA A 425 19.36 16.61 -18.35
N ASN A 426 18.93 17.46 -17.45
CA ASN A 426 18.26 18.72 -17.73
C ASN A 426 19.14 19.70 -18.55
N SER A 427 18.53 20.73 -19.09
CA SER A 427 19.23 21.84 -19.72
C SER A 427 18.44 23.14 -19.57
N PHE A 428 19.14 24.24 -19.48
CA PHE A 428 18.53 25.56 -19.41
C PHE A 428 19.26 26.55 -20.33
N ASN A 429 18.64 27.70 -20.62
CA ASN A 429 19.24 28.73 -21.46
C ASN A 429 20.38 29.49 -20.78
N LYS A 430 20.56 29.34 -19.45
CA LYS A 430 21.65 29.92 -18.66
C LYS A 430 22.52 28.80 -18.12
N ASP A 431 23.82 28.98 -18.22
CA ASP A 431 24.86 28.07 -17.75
C ASP A 431 25.00 28.01 -16.19
N THR A 432 24.46 29.04 -15.53
CA THR A 432 24.45 29.11 -14.05
C THR A 432 23.35 28.31 -13.38
N VAL A 433 22.43 27.72 -14.15
CA VAL A 433 21.39 26.83 -13.61
C VAL A 433 21.97 25.42 -13.51
N SER A 434 21.95 24.86 -12.29
CA SER A 434 22.58 23.60 -11.94
C SER A 434 21.82 22.90 -10.82
N GLY A 435 22.00 21.59 -10.66
CA GLY A 435 21.47 20.81 -9.54
C GLY A 435 20.65 19.60 -9.95
N THR A 436 20.35 18.74 -8.97
CA THR A 436 19.54 17.54 -9.13
C THR A 436 18.09 17.81 -8.79
N GLU A 437 17.16 17.33 -9.62
CA GLU A 437 15.71 17.42 -9.43
C GLU A 437 15.06 16.05 -9.58
N THR A 438 13.95 15.82 -8.89
CA THR A 438 13.14 14.59 -9.09
C THR A 438 11.68 14.98 -9.25
N TYR A 439 11.07 14.53 -10.34
CA TYR A 439 9.70 14.84 -10.69
C TYR A 439 8.76 13.64 -10.49
N TYR A 440 7.54 13.93 -10.04
CA TYR A 440 6.42 12.98 -9.99
C TYR A 440 5.13 13.68 -10.43
N SER A 441 4.15 12.94 -10.93
CA SER A 441 2.86 13.50 -11.37
C SER A 441 1.72 13.19 -10.39
N ARG A 442 1.68 11.99 -9.83
CA ARG A 442 0.59 11.48 -8.98
C ARG A 442 1.07 11.32 -7.54
N ASP A 443 0.19 11.60 -6.57
CA ASP A 443 0.56 11.66 -5.15
C ASP A 443 1.10 10.34 -4.59
N GLU A 444 0.63 9.19 -5.10
CA GLU A 444 1.17 7.87 -4.74
C GLU A 444 2.64 7.66 -5.15
N SER A 445 3.16 8.46 -6.08
CA SER A 445 4.57 8.43 -6.49
C SER A 445 5.48 9.28 -5.59
N ARG A 446 4.92 10.11 -4.71
CA ARG A 446 5.67 11.06 -3.88
C ARG A 446 6.72 10.37 -3.01
N ALA A 447 6.35 9.29 -2.34
CA ALA A 447 7.28 8.54 -1.48
C ALA A 447 8.48 7.99 -2.26
N LEU A 448 8.25 7.45 -3.46
CA LEU A 448 9.31 7.01 -4.36
C LEU A 448 10.23 8.16 -4.74
N ALA A 449 9.65 9.32 -5.11
CA ALA A 449 10.41 10.51 -5.51
C ALA A 449 11.30 11.03 -4.36
N ASP A 450 10.76 11.11 -3.14
CA ASP A 450 11.50 11.57 -1.96
C ASP A 450 12.68 10.63 -1.63
N ILE A 451 12.47 9.31 -1.69
CA ILE A 451 13.53 8.31 -1.45
C ILE A 451 14.61 8.40 -2.53
N LEU A 452 14.24 8.37 -3.82
CA LEU A 452 15.22 8.44 -4.90
C LEU A 452 16.00 9.74 -4.88
N HIS A 453 15.35 10.87 -4.63
CA HIS A 453 16.02 12.16 -4.53
C HIS A 453 17.02 12.19 -3.37
N SER A 454 16.62 11.72 -2.18
CA SER A 454 17.48 11.68 -0.99
C SER A 454 18.74 10.82 -1.19
N ARG A 455 18.66 9.76 -2.01
CA ARG A 455 19.79 8.90 -2.35
C ARG A 455 20.65 9.47 -3.45
N THR A 456 20.02 10.06 -4.48
CA THR A 456 20.70 10.56 -5.66
C THR A 456 21.50 11.83 -5.37
N LEU A 457 20.94 12.76 -4.59
CA LEU A 457 21.55 14.06 -4.31
C LEU A 457 22.96 13.97 -3.70
N PRO A 458 23.23 13.20 -2.63
CA PRO A 458 24.59 13.07 -2.11
C PRO A 458 25.55 12.35 -3.06
N ALA A 459 25.05 11.49 -3.97
CA ALA A 459 25.87 10.77 -4.94
C ALA A 459 26.31 11.68 -6.09
N THR A 460 25.49 12.64 -6.51
CA THR A 460 25.88 13.63 -7.51
C THR A 460 26.79 14.72 -6.91
N GLY A 461 26.54 15.10 -5.66
CA GLY A 461 27.19 16.25 -5.02
C GLY A 461 26.77 17.59 -5.62
N PHE A 462 25.71 17.61 -6.44
CA PHE A 462 25.18 18.82 -7.07
C PHE A 462 24.23 19.58 -6.12
N ASN A 463 23.82 20.78 -6.55
CA ASN A 463 22.87 21.55 -5.78
C ASN A 463 21.52 20.85 -5.68
N ASP A 464 20.87 20.98 -4.51
CA ASP A 464 19.53 20.46 -4.29
C ASP A 464 18.49 21.41 -4.94
N ARG A 465 17.73 20.86 -5.90
CA ARG A 465 16.61 21.57 -6.51
C ARG A 465 15.26 20.96 -6.13
N GLY A 466 15.28 19.90 -5.34
CA GLY A 466 14.13 19.31 -4.66
C GLY A 466 13.30 18.36 -5.49
N VAL A 467 12.32 17.79 -4.79
CA VAL A 467 11.27 16.93 -5.35
C VAL A 467 10.09 17.80 -5.77
N ARG A 468 9.61 17.62 -7.01
CA ARG A 468 8.61 18.50 -7.64
C ARG A 468 7.46 17.73 -8.26
N LYS A 469 6.24 18.19 -8.03
CA LYS A 469 5.07 17.70 -8.75
C LYS A 469 4.95 18.42 -10.10
N ASN A 470 4.87 17.64 -11.19
CA ASN A 470 4.68 18.16 -12.53
C ASN A 470 4.04 17.09 -13.43
N ASP A 471 3.15 17.50 -14.33
CA ASP A 471 2.43 16.61 -15.24
C ASP A 471 3.31 16.23 -16.46
N LEU A 472 4.33 15.42 -16.19
CA LEU A 472 5.18 14.88 -17.24
C LEU A 472 4.53 13.64 -17.87
N ARG A 473 4.57 13.55 -19.19
CA ARG A 473 3.81 12.56 -19.97
C ARG A 473 4.04 11.12 -19.48
N VAL A 474 5.29 10.74 -19.26
CA VAL A 474 5.66 9.38 -18.89
C VAL A 474 5.24 9.03 -17.45
N THR A 475 5.34 9.98 -16.51
CA THR A 475 4.96 9.76 -15.11
C THR A 475 3.45 9.94 -14.85
N LEU A 476 2.75 10.71 -15.71
CA LEU A 476 1.31 10.90 -15.63
C LEU A 476 0.53 9.70 -16.17
N ARG A 477 1.02 9.10 -17.28
CA ARG A 477 0.34 8.01 -17.99
C ARG A 477 0.56 6.62 -17.37
N THR A 478 1.62 6.43 -16.61
CA THR A 478 1.88 5.18 -15.87
C THR A 478 0.83 4.97 -14.77
N VAL A 479 0.47 3.71 -14.47
CA VAL A 479 -0.51 3.35 -13.42
C VAL A 479 0.16 2.93 -12.10
N MET A 480 1.46 2.65 -12.11
CA MET A 480 2.27 2.36 -10.93
C MET A 480 3.00 3.63 -10.45
N PRO A 481 3.60 3.64 -9.24
CA PRO A 481 4.49 4.71 -8.80
C PRO A 481 5.59 4.98 -9.82
N ALA A 482 5.69 6.24 -10.26
CA ALA A 482 6.54 6.66 -11.37
C ALA A 482 7.22 7.99 -11.10
N VAL A 483 8.50 8.08 -11.42
CA VAL A 483 9.31 9.29 -11.27
C VAL A 483 10.18 9.55 -12.49
N LEU A 484 10.58 10.81 -12.65
CA LEU A 484 11.60 11.25 -13.60
C LEU A 484 12.70 11.96 -12.81
N CYS A 485 13.93 11.46 -12.96
CA CYS A 485 15.11 11.98 -12.30
C CYS A 485 15.92 12.83 -13.29
N GLU A 486 16.04 14.12 -13.03
CA GLU A 486 16.97 15.04 -13.68
C GLU A 486 18.27 15.06 -12.86
N ILE A 487 19.26 14.32 -13.31
CA ILE A 487 20.47 14.05 -12.52
C ILE A 487 21.32 15.32 -12.35
N GLY A 488 21.38 16.15 -13.37
CA GLY A 488 22.10 17.41 -13.41
C GLY A 488 21.83 18.14 -14.72
N TYR A 489 22.53 19.26 -14.98
CA TYR A 489 22.30 20.13 -16.12
C TYR A 489 23.43 20.07 -17.15
N LEU A 490 23.11 19.66 -18.38
CA LEU A 490 24.04 19.70 -19.53
C LEU A 490 24.44 21.13 -19.96
N SER A 491 23.69 22.13 -19.51
CA SER A 491 24.00 23.54 -19.73
C SER A 491 25.02 24.10 -18.73
N SER A 492 25.25 23.44 -17.59
CA SER A 492 26.26 23.79 -16.59
C SER A 492 27.61 23.19 -16.97
N PRO A 493 28.69 23.97 -17.18
CA PRO A 493 30.00 23.44 -17.54
C PRO A 493 30.54 22.43 -16.52
N GLU A 494 30.34 22.70 -15.23
CA GLU A 494 30.82 21.85 -14.15
C GLU A 494 30.06 20.51 -14.08
N GLU A 495 28.72 20.57 -14.17
CA GLU A 495 27.89 19.38 -14.12
C GLU A 495 28.00 18.54 -15.39
N GLU A 496 28.06 19.19 -16.57
CA GLU A 496 28.24 18.49 -17.85
C GLU A 496 29.54 17.67 -17.83
N ALA A 497 30.63 18.28 -17.40
CA ALA A 497 31.93 17.60 -17.31
C ALA A 497 31.84 16.39 -16.33
N ALA A 498 31.16 16.55 -15.19
CA ALA A 498 31.00 15.52 -14.18
C ALA A 498 30.07 14.38 -14.63
N LEU A 499 28.91 14.70 -15.24
CA LEU A 499 27.89 13.76 -15.70
C LEU A 499 28.43 12.68 -16.63
N PHE A 500 29.43 13.01 -17.45
CA PHE A 500 30.06 12.03 -18.36
C PHE A 500 31.29 11.34 -17.77
N THR A 501 31.56 11.47 -16.47
CA THR A 501 32.58 10.67 -15.81
C THR A 501 32.01 9.33 -15.36
N GLU A 502 32.79 8.26 -15.58
CA GLU A 502 32.40 6.91 -15.13
C GLU A 502 32.16 6.86 -13.62
N LYS A 503 32.99 7.57 -12.86
CA LYS A 503 32.88 7.62 -11.39
C LYS A 503 31.52 8.13 -10.93
N LEU A 504 31.09 9.30 -11.43
CA LEU A 504 29.82 9.89 -11.02
C LEU A 504 28.64 9.04 -11.48
N GLN A 505 28.69 8.51 -12.70
CA GLN A 505 27.64 7.65 -13.23
C GLN A 505 27.47 6.37 -12.40
N LEU A 506 28.55 5.70 -12.01
CA LEU A 506 28.48 4.50 -11.16
C LEU A 506 27.92 4.83 -9.77
N GLN A 507 28.45 5.87 -9.11
CA GLN A 507 27.96 6.28 -7.80
C GLN A 507 26.48 6.64 -7.81
N THR A 508 26.03 7.36 -8.81
CA THR A 508 24.63 7.78 -8.96
C THR A 508 23.74 6.57 -9.31
N ALA A 509 24.21 5.67 -10.16
CA ALA A 509 23.46 4.45 -10.50
C ALA A 509 23.25 3.54 -9.29
N GLU A 510 24.30 3.35 -8.47
CA GLU A 510 24.20 2.59 -7.21
C GLU A 510 23.25 3.25 -6.21
N ALA A 511 23.28 4.59 -6.12
CA ALA A 511 22.38 5.35 -5.25
C ALA A 511 20.90 5.20 -5.66
N ILE A 512 20.61 5.29 -6.97
CA ILE A 512 19.26 5.09 -7.50
C ILE A 512 18.82 3.64 -7.28
N ALA A 513 19.68 2.66 -7.55
CA ALA A 513 19.40 1.25 -7.30
C ALA A 513 19.10 0.98 -5.81
N ALA A 514 19.89 1.56 -4.90
CA ALA A 514 19.63 1.48 -3.47
C ALA A 514 18.29 2.12 -3.07
N GLY A 515 17.94 3.27 -3.66
CA GLY A 515 16.65 3.93 -3.44
C GLY A 515 15.46 3.09 -3.94
N ILE A 516 15.58 2.43 -5.09
CA ILE A 516 14.57 1.50 -5.60
C ILE A 516 14.37 0.33 -4.63
N ARG A 517 15.46 -0.28 -4.15
CA ARG A 517 15.41 -1.38 -3.18
C ARG A 517 14.78 -0.95 -1.86
N GLU A 518 15.14 0.23 -1.36
CA GLU A 518 14.55 0.80 -0.15
C GLU A 518 13.03 1.00 -0.30
N TYR A 519 12.61 1.58 -1.41
CA TYR A 519 11.18 1.77 -1.69
C TYR A 519 10.41 0.45 -1.76
N LEU A 520 10.97 -0.57 -2.40
CA LEU A 520 10.39 -1.90 -2.52
C LEU A 520 10.55 -2.76 -1.26
N GLN A 521 11.28 -2.30 -0.25
CA GLN A 521 11.59 -3.01 1.00
C GLN A 521 12.26 -4.37 0.75
N ILE A 522 13.19 -4.42 -0.21
CA ILE A 522 13.99 -5.61 -0.53
C ILE A 522 15.46 -5.40 -0.16
N PRO A 523 16.20 -6.49 0.17
CA PRO A 523 17.57 -6.43 0.68
C PRO A 523 18.57 -5.81 -0.30
#